data_78fcc42473d8c17a8005b9ef939a1758
#
_entry.id   78fcc42473d8c17a8005b9ef939a1758
#
_cell.length_a   1.000
_cell.length_b   1.000
_cell.length_c   1.000
_cell.angle_alpha   90.00
_cell.angle_beta   90.00
_cell.angle_gamma   90.00
#
_symmetry.space_group_name_H-M   'P 1'
#
loop_
_entity.id
_entity.type
_entity.pdbx_description
1 polymer ?
#
loop_
_entity_poly.entity_id
_entity_poly.type
_entity_poly.pdbx_seq_one_letter_code
_entity_poly.pdbx_strand_id
1 'polypeptide(L)'
;LIVAAVALMAIGLYQQDGAGSLARADTVFGLKYFLSSQSAILWMSMLFFISTVFYWAGVFIRGQADAMESLGSRMAWVAVGLALIGTLVRWYESHQLGPDIGHIPVSNLYEVFVMFCWMTAAFYLYYEAQYKTRALGAFVMLVVSAAVGFLLWYTLVREAHEIQPLVPALKSWWMKIHVPANFIGYGTFALAAMVAFAY
;
A
#
# COMPACT_ATOMS: atom_id res chain seq x y z
N LEU A 1 -11.60 9.82 6.61
CA LEU A 1 -11.52 10.24 8.02
C LEU A 1 -10.77 9.21 8.88
N ILE A 2 -11.15 7.93 8.91
CA ILE A 2 -10.52 6.88 9.75
C ILE A 2 -9.01 6.76 9.45
N VAL A 3 -8.60 6.64 8.18
CA VAL A 3 -7.19 6.54 7.78
C VAL A 3 -6.38 7.73 8.30
N ALA A 4 -6.89 8.96 8.13
CA ALA A 4 -6.22 10.16 8.61
C ALA A 4 -6.10 10.17 10.14
N ALA A 5 -7.17 9.78 10.85
CA ALA A 5 -7.15 9.71 12.32
C ALA A 5 -6.13 8.69 12.84
N VAL A 6 -6.06 7.51 12.22
CA VAL A 6 -5.09 6.47 12.59
C VAL A 6 -3.66 6.90 12.26
N ALA A 7 -3.43 7.55 11.12
CA ALA A 7 -2.11 8.09 10.77
C ALA A 7 -1.68 9.20 11.75
N LEU A 8 -2.57 10.10 12.13
CA LEU A 8 -2.30 11.14 13.13
C LEU A 8 -2.04 10.53 14.52
N MET A 9 -2.77 9.47 14.89
CA MET A 9 -2.50 8.74 16.13
C MET A 9 -1.10 8.10 16.11
N ALA A 10 -0.71 7.48 14.99
CA ALA A 10 0.64 6.93 14.83
C ALA A 10 1.72 8.02 14.98
N ILE A 11 1.54 9.16 14.31
CA ILE A 11 2.44 10.32 14.42
C ILE A 11 2.50 10.82 15.88
N GLY A 12 1.36 10.91 16.55
CA GLY A 12 1.30 11.28 17.97
C GLY A 12 2.10 10.34 18.89
N LEU A 13 2.09 9.03 18.59
CA LEU A 13 2.92 8.06 19.32
C LEU A 13 4.43 8.30 19.15
N TYR A 14 4.87 8.77 17.99
CA TYR A 14 6.27 9.19 17.79
C TYR A 14 6.64 10.43 18.61
N GLN A 15 5.68 11.34 18.84
CA GLN A 15 5.93 12.65 19.46
C GLN A 15 5.77 12.68 20.98
N GLN A 16 5.32 11.61 21.64
CA GLN A 16 4.97 11.59 23.07
C GLN A 16 6.07 12.07 24.02
N ASP A 17 7.35 11.95 23.66
CA ASP A 17 8.48 12.40 24.47
C ASP A 17 9.09 13.72 23.99
N GLY A 18 8.42 14.42 23.07
CA GLY A 18 8.87 15.71 22.54
C GLY A 18 10.05 15.68 21.56
N ALA A 19 10.73 14.55 21.41
CA ALA A 19 11.92 14.41 20.57
C ALA A 19 11.65 13.81 19.19
N GLY A 20 10.47 13.25 18.94
CA GLY A 20 10.09 12.68 17.63
C GLY A 20 11.03 11.57 17.13
N SER A 21 11.62 10.78 18.02
CA SER A 21 12.66 9.82 17.67
C SER A 21 12.11 8.61 16.90
N LEU A 22 12.75 8.26 15.77
CA LEU A 22 12.47 7.03 15.01
C LEU A 22 12.69 5.75 15.82
N ALA A 23 13.58 5.78 16.83
CA ALA A 23 13.79 4.66 17.75
C ALA A 23 12.52 4.23 18.51
N ARG A 24 11.50 5.08 18.56
CA ARG A 24 10.19 4.73 19.12
C ARG A 24 9.44 3.68 18.31
N ALA A 25 9.73 3.55 17.03
CA ALA A 25 9.16 2.47 16.22
C ALA A 25 9.44 1.09 16.82
N ASP A 26 10.59 0.91 17.47
CA ASP A 26 11.00 -0.37 18.07
C ASP A 26 10.55 -0.54 19.52
N THR A 27 10.29 0.54 20.24
CA THR A 27 9.97 0.53 21.66
C THR A 27 8.49 0.58 21.97
N VAL A 28 7.70 1.29 21.18
CA VAL A 28 6.25 1.42 21.36
C VAL A 28 5.52 0.28 20.68
N PHE A 29 4.83 -0.56 21.46
CA PHE A 29 4.13 -1.75 20.95
C PHE A 29 3.23 -1.46 19.75
N GLY A 30 2.40 -0.40 19.79
CA GLY A 30 1.51 -0.03 18.71
C GLY A 30 2.22 0.35 17.42
N LEU A 31 3.36 1.04 17.51
CA LEU A 31 4.20 1.37 16.36
C LEU A 31 4.90 0.12 15.82
N LYS A 32 5.60 -0.60 16.69
CA LYS A 32 6.40 -1.77 16.33
C LYS A 32 5.60 -2.82 15.54
N TYR A 33 4.39 -3.12 15.96
CA TYR A 33 3.62 -4.23 15.38
C TYR A 33 2.54 -3.82 14.40
N PHE A 34 2.10 -2.54 14.37
CA PHE A 34 0.94 -2.15 13.56
C PHE A 34 1.09 -0.85 12.79
N LEU A 35 1.62 0.21 13.39
CA LEU A 35 1.46 1.57 12.89
C LEU A 35 2.74 2.25 12.38
N SER A 36 3.93 1.67 12.58
CA SER A 36 5.11 2.14 11.85
C SER A 36 4.91 1.91 10.36
N SER A 37 5.57 2.69 9.51
CA SER A 37 5.40 2.56 8.06
C SER A 37 5.69 1.15 7.58
N GLN A 38 6.73 0.51 8.10
CA GLN A 38 7.12 -0.86 7.76
C GLN A 38 6.06 -1.88 8.18
N SER A 39 5.57 -1.79 9.44
CA SER A 39 4.56 -2.70 9.95
C SER A 39 3.23 -2.56 9.22
N ALA A 40 2.78 -1.33 8.95
CA ALA A 40 1.55 -1.08 8.20
C ALA A 40 1.63 -1.64 6.77
N ILE A 41 2.78 -1.47 6.09
CA ILE A 41 3.01 -2.00 4.74
C ILE A 41 3.12 -3.53 4.75
N LEU A 42 3.69 -4.12 5.80
CA LEU A 42 3.72 -5.57 5.95
C LEU A 42 2.30 -6.14 6.12
N TRP A 43 1.48 -5.56 6.98
CA TRP A 43 0.07 -5.95 7.14
C TRP A 43 -0.74 -5.76 5.86
N MET A 44 -0.55 -4.63 5.15
CA MET A 44 -1.09 -4.42 3.81
C MET A 44 -0.75 -5.60 2.89
N SER A 45 0.52 -6.00 2.86
CA SER A 45 1.02 -7.08 2.01
C SER A 45 0.35 -8.42 2.32
N MET A 46 0.25 -8.75 3.61
CA MET A 46 -0.43 -9.98 4.05
C MET A 46 -1.92 -9.97 3.67
N LEU A 47 -2.60 -8.84 3.86
CA LEU A 47 -4.03 -8.73 3.55
C LEU A 47 -4.32 -8.79 2.05
N PHE A 48 -3.44 -8.27 1.19
CA PHE A 48 -3.59 -8.44 -0.25
C PHE A 48 -3.44 -9.90 -0.67
N PHE A 49 -2.50 -10.65 -0.11
CA PHE A 49 -2.41 -12.11 -0.36
C PHE A 49 -3.65 -12.84 0.11
N ILE A 50 -4.12 -12.57 1.32
CA ILE A 50 -5.35 -13.17 1.87
C ILE A 50 -6.56 -12.81 0.99
N SER A 51 -6.68 -11.55 0.58
CA SER A 51 -7.73 -11.10 -0.34
C SER A 51 -7.71 -11.87 -1.65
N THR A 52 -6.52 -12.06 -2.23
CA THR A 52 -6.35 -12.85 -3.46
C THR A 52 -6.84 -14.28 -3.29
N VAL A 53 -6.47 -14.93 -2.18
CA VAL A 53 -6.93 -16.29 -1.86
C VAL A 53 -8.47 -16.34 -1.79
N PHE A 54 -9.11 -15.37 -1.14
CA PHE A 54 -10.57 -15.34 -1.03
C PHE A 54 -11.27 -15.11 -2.38
N TYR A 55 -10.74 -14.20 -3.22
CA TYR A 55 -11.31 -14.01 -4.57
C TYR A 55 -11.17 -15.27 -5.42
N TRP A 56 -10.01 -15.94 -5.40
CA TRP A 56 -9.84 -17.21 -6.12
C TRP A 56 -10.69 -18.33 -5.53
N ALA A 57 -10.84 -18.41 -4.20
CA ALA A 57 -11.77 -19.34 -3.57
C ALA A 57 -13.20 -19.14 -4.05
N GLY A 58 -13.64 -17.88 -4.25
CA GLY A 58 -14.94 -17.55 -4.83
C GLY A 58 -15.12 -18.11 -6.24
N VAL A 59 -14.06 -18.07 -7.06
CA VAL A 59 -14.08 -18.64 -8.42
C VAL A 59 -14.23 -20.17 -8.40
N PHE A 60 -13.57 -20.86 -7.48
CA PHE A 60 -13.54 -22.33 -7.45
C PHE A 60 -14.70 -22.96 -6.65
N ILE A 61 -15.19 -22.29 -5.60
CA ILE A 61 -16.22 -22.81 -4.69
C ILE A 61 -17.59 -22.23 -5.07
N ARG A 62 -18.21 -22.82 -6.09
CA ARG A 62 -19.46 -22.32 -6.69
C ARG A 62 -20.63 -22.06 -5.71
N GLY A 63 -20.69 -22.78 -4.58
CA GLY A 63 -21.78 -22.64 -3.59
C GLY A 63 -21.59 -21.48 -2.60
N GLN A 64 -20.41 -20.85 -2.54
CA GLN A 64 -20.06 -19.78 -1.59
C GLN A 64 -19.34 -18.60 -2.25
N ALA A 65 -19.46 -18.47 -3.56
CA ALA A 65 -18.76 -17.45 -4.34
C ALA A 65 -18.97 -16.05 -3.76
N ASP A 66 -20.21 -15.61 -3.58
CA ASP A 66 -20.53 -14.27 -3.05
C ASP A 66 -19.93 -13.98 -1.67
N ALA A 67 -19.92 -15.00 -0.78
CA ALA A 67 -19.37 -14.83 0.56
C ALA A 67 -17.84 -14.69 0.52
N MET A 68 -17.16 -15.53 -0.27
CA MET A 68 -15.71 -15.52 -0.42
C MET A 68 -15.24 -14.22 -1.08
N GLU A 69 -15.83 -13.84 -2.19
CA GLU A 69 -15.51 -12.59 -2.90
C GLU A 69 -15.80 -11.35 -2.03
N SER A 70 -16.89 -11.37 -1.25
CA SER A 70 -17.21 -10.29 -0.32
C SER A 70 -16.15 -10.16 0.78
N LEU A 71 -15.64 -11.28 1.28
CA LEU A 71 -14.58 -11.28 2.28
C LEU A 71 -13.26 -10.79 1.68
N GLY A 72 -12.93 -11.25 0.45
CA GLY A 72 -11.79 -10.76 -0.31
C GLY A 72 -11.83 -9.24 -0.50
N SER A 73 -12.98 -8.69 -0.91
CA SER A 73 -13.18 -7.25 -1.07
C SER A 73 -12.97 -6.47 0.24
N ARG A 74 -13.51 -6.97 1.36
CA ARG A 74 -13.31 -6.33 2.67
C ARG A 74 -11.84 -6.32 3.09
N MET A 75 -11.13 -7.44 2.88
CA MET A 75 -9.68 -7.52 3.16
C MET A 75 -8.89 -6.54 2.28
N ALA A 76 -9.24 -6.41 0.99
CA ALA A 76 -8.62 -5.45 0.09
C ALA A 76 -8.85 -4.01 0.54
N TRP A 77 -10.06 -3.64 1.00
CA TRP A 77 -10.34 -2.31 1.55
C TRP A 77 -9.49 -2.00 2.79
N VAL A 78 -9.34 -2.96 3.70
CA VAL A 78 -8.48 -2.81 4.88
C VAL A 78 -7.02 -2.68 4.46
N ALA A 79 -6.56 -3.48 3.49
CA ALA A 79 -5.20 -3.40 2.95
C ALA A 79 -4.90 -2.02 2.35
N VAL A 80 -5.82 -1.47 1.55
CA VAL A 80 -5.70 -0.10 1.01
C VAL A 80 -5.62 0.94 2.13
N GLY A 81 -6.45 0.79 3.17
CA GLY A 81 -6.40 1.66 4.35
C GLY A 81 -5.03 1.63 5.04
N LEU A 82 -4.48 0.44 5.28
CA LEU A 82 -3.15 0.28 5.89
C LEU A 82 -2.03 0.80 4.99
N ALA A 83 -2.13 0.61 3.68
CA ALA A 83 -1.20 1.17 2.71
C ALA A 83 -1.14 2.70 2.80
N LEU A 84 -2.30 3.34 2.86
CA LEU A 84 -2.40 4.80 3.01
C LEU A 84 -1.83 5.27 4.36
N ILE A 85 -2.14 4.56 5.46
CA ILE A 85 -1.56 4.85 6.78
C ILE A 85 -0.04 4.72 6.71
N GLY A 86 0.48 3.60 6.20
CA GLY A 86 1.91 3.36 6.06
C GLY A 86 2.61 4.42 5.21
N THR A 87 1.99 4.85 4.11
CA THR A 87 2.50 5.92 3.24
C THR A 87 2.56 7.26 3.97
N LEU A 88 1.52 7.65 4.72
CA LEU A 88 1.48 8.90 5.47
C LEU A 88 2.49 8.89 6.65
N VAL A 89 2.58 7.76 7.37
CA VAL A 89 3.54 7.61 8.45
C VAL A 89 4.97 7.64 7.91
N ARG A 90 5.25 6.98 6.76
CA ARG A 90 6.55 7.03 6.11
C ARG A 90 6.95 8.44 5.69
N TRP A 91 5.99 9.22 5.22
CA TRP A 91 6.23 10.63 4.93
C TRP A 91 6.67 11.40 6.18
N TYR A 92 6.02 11.18 7.32
CA TYR A 92 6.44 11.74 8.59
C TYR A 92 7.83 11.23 9.01
N GLU A 93 8.08 9.91 8.97
CA GLU A 93 9.35 9.30 9.35
C GLU A 93 10.52 9.86 8.52
N SER A 94 10.34 10.11 7.22
CA SER A 94 11.37 10.70 6.37
C SER A 94 11.81 12.09 6.84
N HIS A 95 10.88 12.90 7.36
CA HIS A 95 11.18 14.24 7.89
C HIS A 95 11.86 14.21 9.27
N GLN A 96 11.73 13.10 10.02
CA GLN A 96 12.44 12.93 11.29
C GLN A 96 13.93 12.62 11.10
N LEU A 97 14.34 12.11 9.94
CA LEU A 97 15.75 11.84 9.63
C LEU A 97 16.58 13.12 9.38
N GLY A 98 15.93 14.19 8.98
CA GLY A 98 16.55 15.49 8.78
C GLY A 98 15.81 16.37 7.77
N PRO A 99 16.01 17.71 7.82
CA PRO A 99 15.28 18.65 6.97
C PRO A 99 15.59 18.46 5.47
N ASP A 100 16.79 17.98 5.14
CA ASP A 100 17.21 17.72 3.75
C ASP A 100 16.85 16.30 3.25
N ILE A 101 16.42 15.42 4.15
CA ILE A 101 16.09 14.02 3.85
C ILE A 101 14.58 13.87 3.65
N GLY A 102 13.78 14.67 4.36
CA GLY A 102 12.32 14.61 4.32
C GLY A 102 11.75 14.82 2.91
N HIS A 103 10.99 13.85 2.41
CA HIS A 103 10.36 13.86 1.09
C HIS A 103 9.06 13.09 1.06
N ILE A 104 8.24 13.35 0.04
CA ILE A 104 7.05 12.55 -0.24
C ILE A 104 7.50 11.13 -0.61
N PRO A 105 6.84 10.06 -0.11
CA PRO A 105 7.24 8.67 -0.31
C PRO A 105 6.93 8.18 -1.75
N VAL A 106 7.65 8.72 -2.71
CA VAL A 106 7.65 8.37 -4.14
C VAL A 106 9.08 8.46 -4.70
N SER A 107 10.08 8.32 -3.84
CA SER A 107 11.48 8.61 -4.13
C SER A 107 12.26 7.38 -4.59
N ASN A 108 11.84 6.21 -4.21
CA ASN A 108 12.50 4.94 -4.55
C ASN A 108 11.51 3.91 -5.08
N LEU A 109 12.03 2.83 -5.63
CA LEU A 109 11.23 1.76 -6.24
C LEU A 109 10.29 1.09 -5.23
N TYR A 110 10.71 0.95 -3.96
CA TYR A 110 9.88 0.40 -2.89
C TYR A 110 8.61 1.24 -2.68
N GLU A 111 8.77 2.54 -2.52
CA GLU A 111 7.65 3.47 -2.27
C GLU A 111 6.69 3.55 -3.44
N VAL A 112 7.22 3.53 -4.66
CA VAL A 112 6.40 3.54 -5.88
C VAL A 112 5.64 2.23 -6.06
N PHE A 113 6.20 1.08 -5.68
CA PHE A 113 5.47 -0.19 -5.71
C PHE A 113 4.38 -0.27 -4.63
N VAL A 114 4.63 0.28 -3.44
CA VAL A 114 3.57 0.44 -2.42
C VAL A 114 2.43 1.27 -3.00
N MET A 115 2.75 2.41 -3.63
CA MET A 115 1.76 3.27 -4.27
C MET A 115 1.00 2.54 -5.39
N PHE A 116 1.69 1.81 -6.27
CA PHE A 116 1.08 1.01 -7.33
C PHE A 116 0.06 0.01 -6.76
N CYS A 117 0.44 -0.73 -5.71
CA CYS A 117 -0.43 -1.75 -5.11
C CYS A 117 -1.74 -1.14 -4.59
N TRP A 118 -1.67 -0.08 -3.77
CA TRP A 118 -2.89 0.47 -3.20
C TRP A 118 -3.72 1.27 -4.22
N MET A 119 -3.09 1.97 -5.18
CA MET A 119 -3.83 2.68 -6.21
C MET A 119 -4.57 1.72 -7.14
N THR A 120 -3.90 0.67 -7.62
CA THR A 120 -4.53 -0.35 -8.48
C THR A 120 -5.69 -1.05 -7.76
N ALA A 121 -5.49 -1.44 -6.49
CA ALA A 121 -6.53 -2.03 -5.67
C ALA A 121 -7.70 -1.06 -5.43
N ALA A 122 -7.42 0.22 -5.10
CA ALA A 122 -8.45 1.23 -4.88
C ALA A 122 -9.29 1.50 -6.13
N PHE A 123 -8.66 1.60 -7.31
CA PHE A 123 -9.38 1.74 -8.59
C PHE A 123 -10.28 0.53 -8.85
N TYR A 124 -9.75 -0.68 -8.67
CA TYR A 124 -10.57 -1.88 -8.81
C TYR A 124 -11.76 -1.87 -7.86
N LEU A 125 -11.54 -1.61 -6.58
CA LEU A 125 -12.60 -1.59 -5.56
C LEU A 125 -13.64 -0.50 -5.82
N TYR A 126 -13.22 0.64 -6.39
CA TYR A 126 -14.15 1.67 -6.87
C TYR A 126 -15.04 1.13 -7.99
N TYR A 127 -14.46 0.47 -9.00
CA TYR A 127 -15.22 -0.14 -10.08
C TYR A 127 -16.12 -1.27 -9.60
N GLU A 128 -15.63 -2.12 -8.70
CA GLU A 128 -16.43 -3.18 -8.05
C GLU A 128 -17.69 -2.59 -7.38
N ALA A 129 -17.52 -1.50 -6.61
CA ALA A 129 -18.64 -0.84 -5.96
C ALA A 129 -19.61 -0.18 -6.95
N GLN A 130 -19.08 0.45 -8.02
CA GLN A 130 -19.87 1.13 -9.04
C GLN A 130 -20.69 0.18 -9.88
N TYR A 131 -20.09 -0.91 -10.35
CA TYR A 131 -20.73 -1.88 -11.23
C TYR A 131 -21.36 -3.07 -10.49
N LYS A 132 -21.20 -3.14 -9.17
CA LYS A 132 -21.73 -4.21 -8.31
C LYS A 132 -21.32 -5.60 -8.78
N THR A 133 -20.11 -5.75 -9.30
CA THR A 133 -19.58 -7.01 -9.80
C THR A 133 -18.19 -7.27 -9.20
N ARG A 134 -17.89 -8.52 -8.83
CA ARG A 134 -16.60 -8.96 -8.29
C ARG A 134 -15.85 -9.89 -9.23
N ALA A 135 -16.38 -10.10 -10.44
CA ALA A 135 -15.86 -11.08 -11.40
C ALA A 135 -14.36 -10.89 -11.73
N LEU A 136 -13.87 -9.65 -11.71
CA LEU A 136 -12.48 -9.34 -12.03
C LEU A 136 -11.56 -9.38 -10.80
N GLY A 137 -12.11 -9.55 -9.58
CA GLY A 137 -11.34 -9.47 -8.33
C GLY A 137 -10.18 -10.44 -8.27
N ALA A 138 -10.40 -11.67 -8.66
CA ALA A 138 -9.37 -12.71 -8.69
C ALA A 138 -8.16 -12.31 -9.55
N PHE A 139 -8.41 -11.78 -10.75
CA PHE A 139 -7.36 -11.39 -11.69
C PHE A 139 -6.61 -10.14 -11.24
N VAL A 140 -7.33 -9.11 -10.81
CA VAL A 140 -6.72 -7.85 -10.35
C VAL A 140 -5.90 -8.08 -9.07
N MET A 141 -6.45 -8.80 -8.10
CA MET A 141 -5.72 -9.10 -6.87
C MET A 141 -4.50 -9.99 -7.11
N LEU A 142 -4.51 -10.83 -8.17
CA LEU A 142 -3.32 -11.57 -8.58
C LEU A 142 -2.17 -10.63 -9.00
N VAL A 143 -2.48 -9.60 -9.81
CA VAL A 143 -1.48 -8.59 -10.22
C VAL A 143 -0.97 -7.81 -9.00
N VAL A 144 -1.87 -7.38 -8.13
CA VAL A 144 -1.50 -6.69 -6.88
C VAL A 144 -0.61 -7.59 -6.02
N SER A 145 -0.97 -8.88 -5.86
CA SER A 145 -0.16 -9.85 -5.11
C SER A 145 1.20 -10.11 -5.73
N ALA A 146 1.30 -10.15 -7.06
CA ALA A 146 2.59 -10.27 -7.73
C ALA A 146 3.50 -9.05 -7.45
N ALA A 147 2.93 -7.84 -7.50
CA ALA A 147 3.64 -6.61 -7.14
C ALA A 147 4.06 -6.60 -5.66
N VAL A 148 3.19 -7.06 -4.75
CA VAL A 148 3.50 -7.23 -3.32
C VAL A 148 4.59 -8.29 -3.12
N GLY A 149 4.55 -9.40 -3.86
CA GLY A 149 5.60 -10.43 -3.82
C GLY A 149 6.96 -9.85 -4.21
N PHE A 150 7.01 -9.05 -5.29
CA PHE A 150 8.20 -8.31 -5.66
C PHE A 150 8.66 -7.35 -4.55
N LEU A 151 7.73 -6.59 -3.97
CA LEU A 151 7.99 -5.65 -2.88
C LEU A 151 8.65 -6.33 -1.68
N LEU A 152 8.11 -7.48 -1.23
CA LEU A 152 8.66 -8.25 -0.12
C LEU A 152 10.05 -8.82 -0.46
N TRP A 153 10.22 -9.38 -1.65
CA TRP A 153 11.53 -9.82 -2.12
C TRP A 153 12.55 -8.69 -2.11
N TYR A 154 12.17 -7.52 -2.64
CA TYR A 154 13.03 -6.34 -2.72
C TYR A 154 13.38 -5.79 -1.32
N THR A 155 12.45 -5.87 -0.38
CA THR A 155 12.68 -5.51 1.02
C THR A 155 13.69 -6.46 1.69
N LEU A 156 13.52 -7.77 1.51
CA LEU A 156 14.36 -8.78 2.19
C LEU A 156 15.76 -8.87 1.59
N VAL A 157 15.91 -8.72 0.28
CA VAL A 157 17.20 -8.91 -0.41
C VAL A 157 18.01 -7.62 -0.54
N ARG A 158 17.34 -6.47 -0.65
CA ARG A 158 17.97 -5.17 -0.90
C ARG A 158 17.79 -4.16 0.24
N GLU A 159 17.11 -4.54 1.33
CA GLU A 159 16.79 -3.63 2.45
C GLU A 159 16.12 -2.33 1.96
N ALA A 160 15.35 -2.43 0.87
CA ALA A 160 14.78 -1.30 0.14
C ALA A 160 13.75 -0.48 0.93
N HIS A 161 13.35 -0.99 2.10
CA HIS A 161 12.46 -0.29 3.03
C HIS A 161 13.15 0.84 3.78
N GLU A 162 14.48 0.88 3.81
CA GLU A 162 15.22 1.97 4.44
C GLU A 162 14.93 3.30 3.75
N ILE A 163 14.78 4.37 4.56
CA ILE A 163 14.57 5.72 4.05
C ILE A 163 15.94 6.33 3.77
N GLN A 164 16.20 6.63 2.51
CA GLN A 164 17.46 7.23 2.07
C GLN A 164 17.25 8.68 1.61
N PRO A 165 18.29 9.52 1.65
CA PRO A 165 18.24 10.88 1.12
C PRO A 165 17.82 10.88 -0.35
N LEU A 166 16.99 11.85 -0.73
CA LEU A 166 16.53 11.99 -2.10
C LEU A 166 17.70 12.32 -3.04
N VAL A 167 17.85 11.53 -4.10
CA VAL A 167 18.87 11.77 -5.13
C VAL A 167 18.64 13.14 -5.77
N PRO A 168 19.69 13.94 -6.03
CA PRO A 168 19.56 15.31 -6.59
C PRO A 168 18.67 15.40 -7.84
N ALA A 169 18.74 14.39 -8.71
CA ALA A 169 17.91 14.30 -9.92
C ALA A 169 16.41 14.23 -9.64
N LEU A 170 15.99 13.71 -8.45
CA LEU A 170 14.61 13.58 -8.04
C LEU A 170 14.11 14.75 -7.18
N LYS A 171 14.94 15.74 -6.88
CA LYS A 171 14.56 16.95 -6.11
C LYS A 171 13.66 17.93 -6.87
N SER A 172 13.14 17.55 -8.05
CA SER A 172 12.24 18.39 -8.84
C SER A 172 10.82 18.39 -8.28
N TRP A 173 10.19 19.57 -8.25
CA TRP A 173 8.78 19.72 -7.89
C TRP A 173 7.86 18.89 -8.81
N TRP A 174 8.21 18.75 -10.08
CA TRP A 174 7.47 17.96 -11.07
C TRP A 174 7.37 16.46 -10.72
N MET A 175 8.35 15.92 -10.02
CA MET A 175 8.32 14.52 -9.57
C MET A 175 7.08 14.22 -8.72
N LYS A 176 6.67 15.18 -7.88
CA LYS A 176 5.51 15.05 -6.97
C LYS A 176 4.18 14.88 -7.70
N ILE A 177 4.09 15.31 -8.94
CA ILE A 177 2.90 15.20 -9.80
C ILE A 177 3.10 14.09 -10.84
N HIS A 178 4.27 14.06 -11.48
CA HIS A 178 4.54 13.15 -12.60
C HIS A 178 4.53 11.69 -12.16
N VAL A 179 5.15 11.35 -11.04
CA VAL A 179 5.20 9.96 -10.55
C VAL A 179 3.81 9.42 -10.21
N PRO A 180 2.99 10.06 -9.36
CA PRO A 180 1.63 9.59 -9.12
C PRO A 180 0.77 9.51 -10.38
N ALA A 181 0.89 10.48 -11.30
CA ALA A 181 0.14 10.47 -12.56
C ALA A 181 0.51 9.26 -13.44
N ASN A 182 1.79 8.91 -13.54
CA ASN A 182 2.23 7.72 -14.25
C ASN A 182 1.68 6.44 -13.62
N PHE A 183 1.65 6.36 -12.28
CA PHE A 183 1.14 5.16 -11.60
C PHE A 183 -0.39 5.02 -11.68
N ILE A 184 -1.13 6.13 -11.82
CA ILE A 184 -2.54 6.08 -12.25
C ILE A 184 -2.64 5.39 -13.62
N GLY A 185 -1.81 5.80 -14.58
CA GLY A 185 -1.74 5.18 -15.91
C GLY A 185 -1.40 3.68 -15.83
N TYR A 186 -0.35 3.31 -15.10
CA TYR A 186 0.05 1.90 -14.95
C TYR A 186 -1.03 1.06 -14.28
N GLY A 187 -1.68 1.56 -13.23
CA GLY A 187 -2.80 0.88 -12.57
C GLY A 187 -3.98 0.66 -13.51
N THR A 188 -4.36 1.67 -14.31
CA THR A 188 -5.45 1.54 -15.27
C THR A 188 -5.10 0.59 -16.43
N PHE A 189 -3.86 0.58 -16.91
CA PHE A 189 -3.40 -0.41 -17.89
C PHE A 189 -3.39 -1.82 -17.33
N ALA A 190 -2.96 -2.02 -16.08
CA ALA A 190 -3.02 -3.32 -15.42
C ALA A 190 -4.47 -3.82 -15.32
N LEU A 191 -5.41 -2.95 -14.93
CA LEU A 191 -6.84 -3.29 -14.92
C LEU A 191 -7.36 -3.65 -16.33
N ALA A 192 -7.04 -2.86 -17.35
CA ALA A 192 -7.45 -3.11 -18.72
C ALA A 192 -6.89 -4.45 -19.24
N ALA A 193 -5.62 -4.77 -18.92
CA ALA A 193 -5.02 -6.05 -19.27
C ALA A 193 -5.75 -7.23 -18.61
N MET A 194 -6.16 -7.09 -17.34
CA MET A 194 -6.91 -8.14 -16.65
C MET A 194 -8.32 -8.32 -17.20
N VAL A 195 -8.98 -7.24 -17.60
CA VAL A 195 -10.27 -7.32 -18.31
C VAL A 195 -10.10 -8.07 -19.63
N ALA A 196 -9.09 -7.72 -20.43
CA ALA A 196 -8.81 -8.37 -21.71
C ALA A 196 -8.44 -9.86 -21.55
N PHE A 197 -7.75 -10.21 -20.46
CA PHE A 197 -7.38 -11.60 -20.15
C PHE A 197 -8.59 -12.44 -19.68
N ALA A 198 -9.53 -11.81 -18.99
CA ALA A 198 -10.74 -12.47 -18.49
C ALA A 198 -11.84 -12.63 -19.55
N TYR A 199 -11.78 -11.87 -20.65
CA TYR A 199 -12.72 -11.93 -21.78
C TYR A 199 -12.40 -13.10 -22.71
#